data_400c8e5025012021bcb97cb978c90479
#
_entry.id   400c8e5025012021bcb97cb978c90479
#
_cell.length_a   1.000
_cell.length_b   1.000
_cell.length_c   1.000
_cell.angle_alpha   90.00
_cell.angle_beta   90.00
_cell.angle_gamma   90.00
#
_symmetry.space_group_name_H-M   'P 1'
#
loop_
_entity.id
_entity.type
_entity.pdbx_description
1 polymer ?
#
loop_
_entity_poly.entity_id
_entity_poly.type
_entity_poly.pdbx_seq_one_letter_code
_entity_poly.pdbx_strand_id
1 'polypeptide(L)'
;MYIDNPSYPDDLFLTSEQALNLADENSMVVVVDTNRPKMVECEELLYLAKTIVVLDHHRQSSDSIDNALLSYIEPYASSACEMVSEILQYIVDDIQIPNLEASSMYAGIMIDTNSFMNRTGVRTFEAAAFLRRSGADITLVRK
;
A
#
# COMPACT_ATOMS: atom_id res chain seq x y z
N MET A 1 -1.63 -16.55 -3.10
CA MET A 1 -2.91 -15.90 -2.72
C MET A 1 -3.56 -15.25 -3.94
N TYR A 2 -2.89 -14.36 -4.66
CA TYR A 2 -3.39 -13.75 -5.91
C TYR A 2 -3.06 -14.58 -7.14
N ILE A 3 -1.86 -15.16 -7.21
CA ILE A 3 -1.40 -16.01 -8.31
C ILE A 3 -2.31 -17.25 -8.42
N ASP A 4 -2.69 -17.60 -9.62
CA ASP A 4 -3.63 -18.69 -9.95
C ASP A 4 -5.04 -18.52 -9.37
N ASN A 5 -5.42 -17.31 -8.96
CA ASN A 5 -6.77 -17.01 -8.51
C ASN A 5 -7.61 -16.46 -9.68
N PRO A 6 -8.68 -17.19 -10.13
CA PRO A 6 -9.45 -16.80 -11.31
C PRO A 6 -10.21 -15.48 -11.17
N SER A 7 -10.27 -14.90 -9.98
CA SER A 7 -10.87 -13.58 -9.73
C SER A 7 -9.94 -12.42 -10.09
N TYR A 8 -8.68 -12.69 -10.41
CA TYR A 8 -7.67 -11.69 -10.74
C TYR A 8 -7.06 -11.98 -12.11
N PRO A 9 -6.68 -10.94 -12.87
CA PRO A 9 -5.98 -11.11 -14.13
C PRO A 9 -4.57 -11.66 -13.91
N ASP A 10 -4.07 -12.43 -14.88
CA ASP A 10 -2.72 -13.02 -14.82
C ASP A 10 -1.61 -11.96 -14.82
N ASP A 11 -1.89 -10.76 -15.34
CA ASP A 11 -0.99 -9.60 -15.40
C ASP A 11 -1.19 -8.60 -14.25
N LEU A 12 -1.78 -9.04 -13.13
CA LEU A 12 -1.92 -8.21 -11.93
C LEU A 12 -0.56 -7.70 -11.41
N PHE A 13 0.47 -8.54 -11.48
CA PHE A 13 1.83 -8.20 -11.10
C PHE A 13 2.71 -8.11 -12.34
N LEU A 14 3.34 -6.95 -12.54
CA LEU A 14 4.19 -6.66 -13.68
C LEU A 14 5.66 -6.76 -13.28
N THR A 15 6.49 -7.21 -14.20
CA THR A 15 7.94 -7.01 -14.09
C THR A 15 8.27 -5.54 -14.36
N SER A 16 9.45 -5.08 -13.94
CA SER A 16 9.91 -3.71 -14.24
C SER A 16 9.90 -3.41 -15.74
N GLU A 17 10.30 -4.36 -16.60
CA GLU A 17 10.26 -4.20 -18.05
C GLU A 17 8.83 -4.02 -18.58
N GLN A 18 7.88 -4.83 -18.10
CA GLN A 18 6.47 -4.70 -18.49
C GLN A 18 5.89 -3.37 -18.03
N ALA A 19 6.19 -2.96 -16.79
CA ALA A 19 5.71 -1.69 -16.23
C ALA A 19 6.25 -0.49 -17.04
N LEU A 20 7.54 -0.48 -17.40
CA LEU A 20 8.15 0.57 -18.21
C LEU A 20 7.60 0.63 -19.65
N ASN A 21 7.22 -0.51 -20.22
CA ASN A 21 6.60 -0.56 -21.54
C ASN A 21 5.14 -0.07 -21.55
N LEU A 22 4.45 -0.17 -20.42
CA LEU A 22 3.04 0.26 -20.28
C LEU A 22 2.90 1.70 -19.80
N ALA A 23 3.82 2.15 -18.95
CA ALA A 23 3.76 3.49 -18.36
C ALA A 23 4.21 4.56 -19.36
N ASP A 24 3.63 5.74 -19.24
CA ASP A 24 4.00 6.94 -19.97
C ASP A 24 3.98 8.18 -19.05
N GLU A 25 4.18 9.36 -19.63
CA GLU A 25 4.16 10.63 -18.91
C GLU A 25 2.79 10.98 -18.26
N ASN A 26 1.70 10.33 -18.69
CA ASN A 26 0.35 10.53 -18.15
C ASN A 26 0.00 9.51 -17.07
N SER A 27 0.86 8.53 -16.84
CA SER A 27 0.71 7.54 -15.80
C SER A 27 0.88 8.17 -14.41
N MET A 28 0.10 7.71 -13.45
CA MET A 28 0.31 8.01 -12.03
C MET A 28 1.02 6.84 -11.36
N VAL A 29 2.15 7.11 -10.72
CA VAL A 29 2.88 6.14 -9.91
C VAL A 29 2.58 6.38 -8.44
N VAL A 30 2.06 5.36 -7.77
CA VAL A 30 1.83 5.39 -6.33
C VAL A 30 2.86 4.50 -5.65
N VAL A 31 3.76 5.11 -4.91
CA VAL A 31 4.78 4.42 -4.11
C VAL A 31 4.22 4.21 -2.71
N VAL A 32 4.24 2.97 -2.24
CA VAL A 32 3.77 2.62 -0.89
C VAL A 32 4.87 1.94 -0.10
N ASP A 33 4.89 2.17 1.21
CA ASP A 33 5.78 1.50 2.17
C ASP A 33 7.28 1.81 2.02
N THR A 34 7.60 2.79 1.21
CA THR A 34 8.94 3.39 1.12
C THR A 34 8.88 4.82 0.63
N ASN A 35 9.82 5.64 1.05
CA ASN A 35 10.04 6.99 0.52
C ASN A 35 11.41 7.16 -0.16
N ARG A 36 12.15 6.06 -0.38
CA ARG A 36 13.50 6.07 -0.95
C ARG A 36 13.51 5.51 -2.36
N PRO A 37 14.05 6.25 -3.36
CA PRO A 37 14.07 5.80 -4.75
C PRO A 37 14.68 4.40 -4.93
N LYS A 38 15.80 4.14 -4.26
CA LYS A 38 16.53 2.86 -4.35
C LYS A 38 15.80 1.66 -3.73
N MET A 39 14.74 1.88 -2.98
CA MET A 39 13.92 0.82 -2.40
C MET A 39 12.68 0.52 -3.26
N VAL A 40 12.43 1.34 -4.28
CA VAL A 40 11.35 1.11 -5.24
C VAL A 40 11.76 0.00 -6.21
N GLU A 41 10.88 -0.97 -6.45
CA GLU A 41 11.16 -2.13 -7.32
C GLU A 41 11.53 -1.75 -8.76
N CYS A 42 10.98 -0.64 -9.28
CA CYS A 42 11.30 -0.07 -10.57
C CYS A 42 11.53 1.43 -10.42
N GLU A 43 12.76 1.81 -10.07
CA GLU A 43 13.14 3.20 -9.82
C GLU A 43 12.92 4.09 -11.06
N GLU A 44 13.08 3.54 -12.26
CA GLU A 44 12.95 4.25 -13.52
C GLU A 44 11.55 4.85 -13.72
N LEU A 45 10.51 4.26 -13.16
CA LEU A 45 9.14 4.81 -13.19
C LEU A 45 9.04 6.18 -12.53
N LEU A 46 9.89 6.46 -11.54
CA LEU A 46 9.93 7.76 -10.85
C LEU A 46 10.42 8.90 -11.76
N TYR A 47 11.09 8.57 -12.86
CA TYR A 47 11.59 9.54 -13.83
C TYR A 47 10.72 9.61 -15.10
N LEU A 48 9.94 8.57 -15.35
CA LEU A 48 9.05 8.49 -16.52
C LEU A 48 7.71 9.21 -16.24
N ALA A 49 7.08 8.91 -15.11
CA ALA A 49 5.77 9.45 -14.76
C ALA A 49 5.88 10.89 -14.23
N LYS A 50 4.95 11.75 -14.66
CA LYS A 50 4.85 13.13 -14.16
C LYS A 50 4.08 13.24 -12.84
N THR A 51 3.27 12.25 -12.54
CA THR A 51 2.44 12.23 -11.32
C THR A 51 2.92 11.11 -10.40
N ILE A 52 3.55 11.49 -9.30
CA ILE A 52 4.05 10.56 -8.28
C ILE A 52 3.40 10.88 -6.95
N VAL A 53 2.87 9.86 -6.30
CA VAL A 53 2.32 9.91 -4.95
C VAL A 53 3.10 8.96 -4.06
N VAL A 54 3.53 9.42 -2.89
CA VAL A 54 4.27 8.60 -1.91
C VAL A 54 3.44 8.49 -0.64
N LEU A 55 3.18 7.26 -0.20
CA LEU A 55 2.49 6.93 1.04
C LEU A 55 3.38 6.03 1.88
N ASP A 56 3.96 6.55 2.96
CA ASP A 56 4.94 5.80 3.74
C ASP A 56 4.89 6.15 5.24
N HIS A 57 5.15 5.16 6.07
CA HIS A 57 5.24 5.33 7.52
C HIS A 57 6.68 5.32 8.07
N HIS A 58 7.68 5.19 7.22
CA HIS A 58 9.06 5.30 7.61
C HIS A 58 9.51 6.75 7.75
N ARG A 59 10.49 6.99 8.59
CA ARG A 59 11.06 8.34 8.73
C ARG A 59 11.72 8.76 7.43
N GLN A 60 11.46 9.99 7.05
CA GLN A 60 12.08 10.60 5.89
C GLN A 60 13.58 10.83 6.13
N SER A 61 14.37 10.65 5.10
CA SER A 61 15.82 10.87 5.09
C SER A 61 16.22 11.79 3.94
N SER A 62 17.50 12.17 3.87
CA SER A 62 18.01 13.06 2.83
C SER A 62 17.95 12.49 1.41
N ASP A 63 17.81 11.17 1.29
CA ASP A 63 17.70 10.43 0.03
C ASP A 63 16.25 10.06 -0.33
N SER A 64 15.29 10.83 0.16
CA SER A 64 13.87 10.63 -0.14
C SER A 64 13.51 11.05 -1.56
N ILE A 65 12.40 10.47 -2.08
CA ILE A 65 11.80 10.88 -3.36
C ILE A 65 11.40 12.35 -3.27
N ASP A 66 11.99 13.20 -4.09
CA ASP A 66 11.86 14.67 -4.03
C ASP A 66 10.96 15.25 -5.14
N ASN A 67 10.65 14.46 -6.17
CA ASN A 67 9.79 14.85 -7.31
C ASN A 67 8.34 14.38 -7.16
N ALA A 68 7.90 13.97 -5.99
CA ALA A 68 6.52 13.57 -5.74
C ALA A 68 5.57 14.79 -5.76
N LEU A 69 4.44 14.65 -6.46
CA LEU A 69 3.34 15.63 -6.42
C LEU A 69 2.70 15.66 -5.02
N LEU A 70 2.57 14.49 -4.41
CA LEU A 70 2.09 14.33 -3.03
C LEU A 70 3.01 13.34 -2.31
N SER A 71 3.52 13.76 -1.17
CA SER A 71 4.29 12.91 -0.26
C SER A 71 3.62 12.93 1.11
N TYR A 72 2.94 11.84 1.45
CA TYR A 72 2.30 11.65 2.75
C TYR A 72 3.12 10.66 3.59
N ILE A 73 3.96 11.22 4.44
CA ILE A 73 4.87 10.47 5.33
C ILE A 73 4.35 10.62 6.75
N GLU A 74 3.94 9.49 7.37
CA GLU A 74 3.34 9.46 8.69
C GLU A 74 4.04 8.45 9.61
N PRO A 75 5.14 8.85 10.28
CA PRO A 75 5.94 7.93 11.11
C PRO A 75 5.21 7.39 12.35
N TYR A 76 4.06 7.93 12.68
CA TYR A 76 3.23 7.46 13.79
C TYR A 76 2.18 6.43 13.36
N ALA A 77 1.96 6.24 12.06
CA ALA A 77 1.17 5.14 11.55
C ALA A 77 1.89 3.81 11.80
N SER A 78 1.13 2.76 12.11
CA SER A 78 1.70 1.44 12.37
C SER A 78 2.27 0.78 11.11
N SER A 79 1.68 1.09 9.97
CA SER A 79 1.98 0.47 8.68
C SER A 79 1.47 1.31 7.51
N ALA A 80 2.00 1.10 6.32
CA ALA A 80 1.43 1.64 5.09
C ALA A 80 0.00 1.11 4.85
N CYS A 81 -0.30 -0.13 5.24
CA CYS A 81 -1.65 -0.70 5.16
C CYS A 81 -2.67 0.03 6.04
N GLU A 82 -2.28 0.51 7.23
CA GLU A 82 -3.12 1.39 8.06
C GLU A 82 -3.45 2.68 7.29
N MET A 83 -2.43 3.35 6.75
CA MET A 83 -2.59 4.60 6.02
C MET A 83 -3.49 4.44 4.79
N VAL A 84 -3.26 3.41 3.99
CA VAL A 84 -4.08 3.12 2.79
C VAL A 84 -5.51 2.81 3.19
N SER A 85 -5.74 2.03 4.27
CA SER A 85 -7.08 1.72 4.77
C SER A 85 -7.85 2.98 5.19
N GLU A 86 -7.16 3.95 5.80
CA GLU A 86 -7.74 5.25 6.13
C GLU A 86 -8.11 6.04 4.88
N ILE A 87 -7.15 6.21 3.95
CA ILE A 87 -7.32 6.98 2.72
C ILE A 87 -8.52 6.45 1.91
N LEU A 88 -8.64 5.14 1.77
CA LEU A 88 -9.73 4.52 1.01
C LEU A 88 -11.11 4.88 1.55
N GLN A 89 -11.27 5.08 2.86
CA GLN A 89 -12.53 5.47 3.47
C GLN A 89 -12.93 6.93 3.13
N TYR A 90 -11.99 7.77 2.70
CA TYR A 90 -12.24 9.17 2.33
C TYR A 90 -12.33 9.41 0.81
N ILE A 91 -11.73 8.52 0.00
CA ILE A 91 -11.72 8.70 -1.46
C ILE A 91 -13.08 8.37 -2.07
N VAL A 92 -13.75 7.34 -1.55
CA VAL A 92 -15.03 6.87 -2.09
C VAL A 92 -15.97 6.54 -0.94
N ASP A 93 -17.17 7.12 -0.97
CA ASP A 93 -18.24 6.75 -0.05
C ASP A 93 -18.63 5.28 -0.26
N ASP A 94 -18.83 4.53 0.83
CA ASP A 94 -19.23 3.11 0.84
C ASP A 94 -18.31 2.20 -0.01
N ILE A 95 -17.00 2.44 0.03
CA ILE A 95 -16.04 1.62 -0.69
C ILE A 95 -16.17 0.14 -0.35
N GLN A 96 -16.25 -0.70 -1.38
CA GLN A 96 -16.26 -2.14 -1.25
C GLN A 96 -14.86 -2.69 -1.53
N ILE A 97 -14.21 -3.22 -0.50
CA ILE A 97 -12.90 -3.87 -0.63
C ILE A 97 -13.15 -5.38 -0.71
N PRO A 98 -12.69 -6.06 -1.77
CA PRO A 98 -12.80 -7.52 -1.83
C PRO A 98 -12.09 -8.20 -0.65
N ASN A 99 -12.60 -9.38 -0.27
CA ASN A 99 -12.16 -10.08 0.94
C ASN A 99 -10.65 -10.39 0.95
N LEU A 100 -10.09 -10.67 -0.22
CA LEU A 100 -8.68 -11.02 -0.33
C LEU A 100 -7.78 -9.80 -0.10
N GLU A 101 -8.11 -8.66 -0.69
CA GLU A 101 -7.40 -7.38 -0.47
C GLU A 101 -7.53 -6.94 0.98
N ALA A 102 -8.74 -7.03 1.56
CA ALA A 102 -8.95 -6.72 2.97
C ALA A 102 -8.10 -7.63 3.88
N SER A 103 -8.00 -8.93 3.54
CA SER A 103 -7.16 -9.89 4.28
C SER A 103 -5.67 -9.58 4.13
N SER A 104 -5.24 -9.21 2.93
CA SER A 104 -3.83 -8.87 2.65
C SER A 104 -3.41 -7.59 3.39
N MET A 105 -4.25 -6.55 3.38
CA MET A 105 -4.00 -5.32 4.12
C MET A 105 -4.00 -5.56 5.64
N TYR A 106 -4.92 -6.39 6.13
CA TYR A 106 -4.94 -6.80 7.53
C TYR A 106 -3.67 -7.55 7.92
N ALA A 107 -3.16 -8.44 7.04
CA ALA A 107 -1.89 -9.13 7.22
C ALA A 107 -0.71 -8.15 7.32
N GLY A 108 -0.67 -7.12 6.45
CA GLY A 108 0.35 -6.07 6.51
C GLY A 108 0.36 -5.36 7.86
N ILE A 109 -0.79 -4.94 8.38
CA ILE A 109 -0.89 -4.35 9.72
C ILE A 109 -0.35 -5.33 10.79
N MET A 110 -0.71 -6.62 10.71
CA MET A 110 -0.24 -7.61 11.68
C MET A 110 1.27 -7.80 11.64
N ILE A 111 1.88 -7.81 10.46
CA ILE A 111 3.33 -7.95 10.28
C ILE A 111 4.06 -6.79 10.95
N ASP A 112 3.70 -5.55 10.59
CA ASP A 112 4.39 -4.35 11.07
C ASP A 112 4.20 -4.10 12.56
N THR A 113 3.09 -4.56 13.11
CA THR A 113 2.76 -4.41 14.54
C THR A 113 3.14 -5.62 15.39
N ASN A 114 3.78 -6.64 14.81
CA ASN A 114 3.99 -7.92 15.48
C ASN A 114 2.69 -8.46 16.11
N SER A 115 1.66 -8.64 15.30
CA SER A 115 0.33 -9.09 15.74
C SER A 115 -0.32 -8.16 16.78
N PHE A 116 -0.26 -6.86 16.53
CA PHE A 116 -0.79 -5.78 17.40
C PHE A 116 -0.08 -5.64 18.75
N MET A 117 1.11 -6.20 18.91
CA MET A 117 1.89 -6.09 20.16
C MET A 117 2.70 -4.80 20.22
N ASN A 118 3.08 -4.22 19.07
CA ASN A 118 3.97 -3.07 18.97
C ASN A 118 3.40 -2.00 18.03
N ARG A 119 3.78 -0.73 18.26
CA ARG A 119 3.49 0.40 17.38
C ARG A 119 2.01 0.60 17.05
N THR A 120 1.11 0.19 17.91
CA THR A 120 -0.33 0.34 17.72
C THR A 120 -0.85 1.63 18.35
N GLY A 121 -1.75 2.28 17.64
CA GLY A 121 -2.55 3.40 18.12
C GLY A 121 -4.04 3.14 17.90
N VAL A 122 -4.88 4.09 18.26
CA VAL A 122 -6.32 4.01 17.99
C VAL A 122 -6.60 3.81 16.51
N ARG A 123 -5.91 4.57 15.63
CA ARG A 123 -6.03 4.47 14.18
C ARG A 123 -5.73 3.06 13.65
N THR A 124 -4.76 2.36 14.24
CA THR A 124 -4.43 0.97 13.87
C THR A 124 -5.62 0.04 14.09
N PHE A 125 -6.29 0.16 15.24
CA PHE A 125 -7.48 -0.66 15.54
C PHE A 125 -8.70 -0.25 14.73
N GLU A 126 -8.87 1.02 14.41
CA GLU A 126 -9.92 1.51 13.50
C GLU A 126 -9.73 0.96 12.08
N ALA A 127 -8.52 1.01 11.54
CA ALA A 127 -8.18 0.40 10.25
C ALA A 127 -8.42 -1.11 10.26
N ALA A 128 -7.97 -1.81 11.30
CA ALA A 128 -8.21 -3.24 11.45
C ALA A 128 -9.70 -3.58 11.53
N ALA A 129 -10.49 -2.79 12.27
CA ALA A 129 -11.95 -2.95 12.35
C ALA A 129 -12.63 -2.70 10.99
N PHE A 130 -12.19 -1.68 10.24
CA PHE A 130 -12.68 -1.41 8.89
C PHE A 130 -12.41 -2.61 7.96
N LEU A 131 -11.19 -3.11 7.93
CA LEU A 131 -10.82 -4.28 7.12
C LEU A 131 -11.61 -5.53 7.51
N ARG A 132 -11.86 -5.74 8.80
CA ARG A 132 -12.73 -6.83 9.27
C ARG A 132 -14.16 -6.69 8.79
N ARG A 133 -14.73 -5.50 8.81
CA ARG A 133 -16.07 -5.23 8.25
C ARG A 133 -16.11 -5.45 6.74
N SER A 134 -15.01 -5.17 6.05
CA SER A 134 -14.82 -5.42 4.61
C SER A 134 -14.61 -6.89 4.27
N GLY A 135 -14.55 -7.81 5.24
CA GLY A 135 -14.47 -9.25 5.01
C GLY A 135 -13.08 -9.87 5.16
N ALA A 136 -12.11 -9.17 5.77
CA ALA A 136 -10.79 -9.77 6.03
C ALA A 136 -10.91 -11.07 6.84
N ASP A 137 -10.27 -12.15 6.36
CA ASP A 137 -10.24 -13.46 7.01
C ASP A 137 -8.98 -13.62 7.88
N ILE A 138 -9.16 -13.47 9.20
CA ILE A 138 -8.06 -13.61 10.17
C ILE A 138 -7.49 -15.04 10.17
N THR A 139 -8.30 -16.05 9.88
CA THR A 139 -7.84 -17.45 9.86
C THR A 139 -6.88 -17.68 8.70
N LEU A 140 -7.16 -17.07 7.55
CA LEU A 140 -6.29 -17.09 6.38
C LEU A 140 -4.97 -16.37 6.65
N VAL A 141 -5.03 -15.21 7.33
CA VAL A 141 -3.86 -14.37 7.62
C VAL A 141 -2.88 -15.03 8.60
N ARG A 142 -3.39 -15.88 9.51
CA ARG A 142 -2.57 -16.56 10.53
C ARG A 142 -1.93 -17.88 10.08
N LYS A 143 -2.20 -18.34 8.87
CA LYS A 143 -1.58 -19.54 8.28
C LYS A 143 -0.29 -19.21 7.55
#